data_42f72fb80d588760f3ed821b56b6b2a1
#
_entry.id   42f72fb80d588760f3ed821b56b6b2a1
#
_cell.length_a   1.000
_cell.length_b   1.000
_cell.length_c   1.000
_cell.angle_alpha   90.00
_cell.angle_beta   90.00
_cell.angle_gamma   90.00
#
_symmetry.space_group_name_H-M   'P 1'
#
loop_
_entity.id
_entity.type
_entity.pdbx_description
1 polymer ?
#
loop_
_entity_poly.entity_id
_entity_poly.type
_entity_poly.pdbx_seq_one_letter_code
_entity_poly.pdbx_strand_id
1 'polypeptide(L)'
;MTRRRIILGAAVLATAATWTSWAAPRPARAHDGTGPNGGQLVEAGKYHVELVGKGTRLEVFVSDAEEKPLPAAGFKALAILVIDGKPQRIPLQPDGAGRLSGTSPAPLGSPAKGVLQLTAPDGTVVQARFH
;
A
#
# COMPACT_ATOMS: atom_id res chain seq x y z
N MET A 1 -34.27 -42.71 69.32
CA MET A 1 -34.70 -41.62 68.37
C MET A 1 -33.51 -41.10 67.62
N THR A 2 -33.32 -41.58 66.43
CA THR A 2 -32.21 -41.21 65.61
C THR A 2 -32.65 -40.11 64.63
N ARG A 3 -32.11 -38.90 64.83
CA ARG A 3 -32.34 -37.79 63.90
C ARG A 3 -31.37 -37.95 62.76
N ARG A 4 -31.86 -38.30 61.58
CA ARG A 4 -31.07 -38.29 60.34
C ARG A 4 -30.98 -36.84 59.90
N ARG A 5 -29.76 -36.29 59.88
CA ARG A 5 -29.47 -34.99 59.24
C ARG A 5 -29.21 -35.28 57.79
N ILE A 6 -30.09 -34.80 56.91
CA ILE A 6 -29.88 -34.81 55.48
C ILE A 6 -29.03 -33.59 55.17
N ILE A 7 -27.80 -33.84 54.70
CA ILE A 7 -26.94 -32.77 54.19
C ILE A 7 -27.26 -32.65 52.72
N LEU A 8 -27.96 -31.59 52.36
CA LEU A 8 -28.11 -31.21 50.95
C LEU A 8 -26.79 -30.57 50.46
N GLY A 9 -26.07 -31.36 49.66
CA GLY A 9 -24.92 -30.83 48.93
C GLY A 9 -25.40 -29.91 47.80
N ALA A 10 -25.10 -28.67 47.88
CA ALA A 10 -25.31 -27.74 46.78
C ALA A 10 -24.24 -27.97 45.73
N ALA A 11 -24.67 -28.56 44.58
CA ALA A 11 -23.81 -28.63 43.39
C ALA A 11 -23.73 -27.23 42.78
N VAL A 12 -22.57 -26.62 42.88
CA VAL A 12 -22.29 -25.39 42.18
C VAL A 12 -21.90 -25.76 40.74
N LEU A 13 -22.83 -25.57 39.82
CA LEU A 13 -22.56 -25.65 38.40
C LEU A 13 -21.78 -24.42 37.98
N ALA A 14 -20.47 -24.54 37.84
CA ALA A 14 -19.64 -23.53 37.20
C ALA A 14 -19.88 -23.57 35.69
N THR A 15 -20.70 -22.64 35.20
CA THR A 15 -20.85 -22.44 33.78
C THR A 15 -19.60 -21.68 33.30
N ALA A 16 -18.70 -22.43 32.65
CA ALA A 16 -17.59 -21.82 31.92
C ALA A 16 -18.15 -21.07 30.70
N ALA A 17 -18.22 -19.75 30.81
CA ALA A 17 -18.53 -18.91 29.66
C ALA A 17 -17.33 -18.94 28.71
N THR A 18 -17.44 -19.71 27.65
CA THR A 18 -16.47 -19.69 26.55
C THR A 18 -16.67 -18.38 25.79
N TRP A 19 -15.79 -17.46 26.00
CA TRP A 19 -15.74 -16.23 25.23
C TRP A 19 -15.15 -16.58 23.86
N THR A 20 -16.01 -16.83 22.91
CA THR A 20 -15.61 -16.94 21.51
C THR A 20 -15.21 -15.55 21.05
N SER A 21 -13.90 -15.28 21.03
CA SER A 21 -13.37 -14.07 20.40
C SER A 21 -13.67 -14.17 18.91
N TRP A 22 -14.70 -13.48 18.48
CA TRP A 22 -14.91 -13.23 17.07
C TRP A 22 -13.83 -12.24 16.65
N ALA A 23 -12.77 -12.76 16.06
CA ALA A 23 -11.82 -11.93 15.35
C ALA A 23 -12.59 -11.30 14.19
N ALA A 24 -12.94 -10.03 14.30
CA ALA A 24 -13.48 -9.27 13.19
C ALA A 24 -12.48 -9.36 12.03
N PRO A 25 -12.93 -9.68 10.79
CA PRO A 25 -12.04 -9.65 9.66
C PRO A 25 -11.47 -8.24 9.54
N ARG A 26 -10.16 -8.13 9.61
CA ARG A 26 -9.48 -6.86 9.38
C ARG A 26 -9.84 -6.43 7.96
N PRO A 27 -10.36 -5.20 7.75
CA PRO A 27 -10.52 -4.72 6.39
C PRO A 27 -9.17 -4.82 5.71
N ALA A 28 -9.15 -5.46 4.52
CA ALA A 28 -7.98 -5.44 3.67
C ALA A 28 -7.63 -3.97 3.47
N ARG A 29 -6.53 -3.53 4.04
CA ARG A 29 -6.05 -2.17 3.79
C ARG A 29 -5.74 -2.13 2.31
N ALA A 30 -6.46 -1.30 1.55
CA ALA A 30 -5.93 -0.79 0.31
C ALA A 30 -4.52 -0.32 0.64
N HIS A 31 -3.51 -0.86 -0.04
CA HIS A 31 -2.11 -0.67 0.29
C HIS A 31 -1.64 0.74 -0.10
N ASP A 32 -2.28 1.76 0.50
CA ASP A 32 -1.77 3.12 0.47
C ASP A 32 -0.87 3.27 1.69
N GLY A 33 0.41 3.23 1.47
CA GLY A 33 1.36 3.24 2.57
C GLY A 33 2.72 3.74 2.17
N THR A 34 3.68 3.48 3.04
CA THR A 34 5.09 3.75 2.78
C THR A 34 5.73 2.52 2.15
N GLY A 35 6.38 2.71 1.02
CA GLY A 35 7.10 1.65 0.33
C GLY A 35 8.48 1.38 0.92
N PRO A 36 9.17 0.33 0.44
CA PRO A 36 10.48 -0.07 0.94
C PRO A 36 11.57 0.96 0.69
N ASN A 37 11.36 1.91 -0.22
CA ASN A 37 12.32 2.99 -0.52
C ASN A 37 11.92 4.32 0.16
N GLY A 38 10.97 4.29 1.07
CA GLY A 38 10.52 5.46 1.82
C GLY A 38 9.54 6.37 1.08
N GLY A 39 9.08 5.95 -0.08
CA GLY A 39 8.10 6.68 -0.89
C GLY A 39 6.66 6.32 -0.59
N GLN A 40 5.75 6.92 -1.35
CA GLN A 40 4.34 6.56 -1.30
C GLN A 40 4.09 5.31 -2.15
N LEU A 41 3.51 4.29 -1.54
CA LEU A 41 3.17 3.04 -2.21
C LEU A 41 1.66 2.99 -2.46
N VAL A 42 1.27 2.78 -3.72
CA VAL A 42 -0.13 2.63 -4.12
C VAL A 42 -0.30 1.44 -5.08
N GLU A 43 -1.50 0.91 -5.12
CA GLU A 43 -1.87 -0.11 -6.11
C GLU A 43 -2.27 0.54 -7.43
N ALA A 44 -1.84 -0.08 -8.54
CA ALA A 44 -2.20 0.32 -9.88
C ALA A 44 -2.43 -0.93 -10.74
N GLY A 45 -3.69 -1.33 -10.94
CA GLY A 45 -4.01 -2.60 -11.58
C GLY A 45 -3.42 -3.78 -10.81
N LYS A 46 -2.63 -4.60 -11.48
CA LYS A 46 -1.92 -5.74 -10.87
C LYS A 46 -0.54 -5.37 -10.29
N TYR A 47 -0.17 -4.10 -10.33
CA TYR A 47 1.13 -3.61 -9.88
C TYR A 47 1.01 -2.83 -8.59
N HIS A 48 2.09 -2.80 -7.82
CA HIS A 48 2.32 -1.82 -6.79
C HIS A 48 3.32 -0.79 -7.32
N VAL A 49 3.06 0.47 -7.08
CA VAL A 49 3.89 1.58 -7.57
C VAL A 49 4.32 2.42 -6.38
N GLU A 50 5.62 2.56 -6.20
CA GLU A 50 6.19 3.44 -5.20
C GLU A 50 6.77 4.68 -5.85
N LEU A 51 6.34 5.85 -5.37
CA LEU A 51 6.79 7.15 -5.84
C LEU A 51 7.71 7.78 -4.80
N VAL A 52 8.94 8.06 -5.21
CA VAL A 52 9.95 8.70 -4.35
C VAL A 52 10.36 10.03 -4.97
N GLY A 53 10.16 11.12 -4.24
CA GLY A 53 10.62 12.45 -4.65
C GLY A 53 11.85 12.88 -3.86
N LYS A 54 12.88 13.34 -4.57
CA LYS A 54 14.11 13.90 -3.99
C LYS A 54 14.44 15.20 -4.68
N GLY A 55 14.04 16.33 -4.07
CA GLY A 55 14.19 17.63 -4.69
C GLY A 55 13.42 17.71 -6.01
N THR A 56 14.12 17.83 -7.12
CA THR A 56 13.53 17.80 -8.47
C THR A 56 13.55 16.43 -9.12
N ARG A 57 14.18 15.44 -8.48
CA ARG A 57 14.25 14.08 -9.03
C ARG A 57 13.06 13.27 -8.58
N LEU A 58 12.43 12.59 -9.53
CA LEU A 58 11.33 11.66 -9.29
C LEU A 58 11.78 10.26 -9.65
N GLU A 59 11.58 9.33 -8.73
CA GLU A 59 11.89 7.93 -8.93
C GLU A 59 10.62 7.08 -8.72
N VAL A 60 10.44 6.06 -9.55
CA VAL A 60 9.31 5.15 -9.49
C VAL A 60 9.83 3.71 -9.47
N PHE A 61 9.36 2.96 -8.50
CA PHE A 61 9.65 1.54 -8.34
C PHE A 61 8.36 0.77 -8.59
N VAL A 62 8.45 -0.27 -9.40
CA VAL A 62 7.31 -1.13 -9.74
C VAL A 62 7.51 -2.50 -9.16
N SER A 63 6.49 -3.05 -8.53
CA SER A 63 6.47 -4.41 -8.03
C SER A 63 5.19 -5.13 -8.45
N ASP A 64 5.19 -6.46 -8.34
CA ASP A 64 4.02 -7.27 -8.64
C ASP A 64 3.01 -7.29 -7.48
N ALA A 65 1.94 -8.08 -7.63
CA ALA A 65 0.90 -8.19 -6.61
C ALA A 65 1.40 -8.75 -5.27
N GLU A 66 2.50 -9.51 -5.28
CA GLU A 66 3.16 -10.03 -4.08
C GLU A 66 4.28 -9.11 -3.57
N GLU A 67 4.35 -7.87 -4.08
CA GLU A 67 5.36 -6.87 -3.73
C GLU A 67 6.80 -7.27 -4.09
N LYS A 68 6.96 -8.16 -5.06
CA LYS A 68 8.28 -8.49 -5.61
C LYS A 68 8.70 -7.44 -6.62
N PRO A 69 9.92 -6.89 -6.49
CA PRO A 69 10.41 -5.90 -7.45
C PRO A 69 10.42 -6.43 -8.87
N LEU A 70 9.93 -5.62 -9.81
CA LEU A 70 9.98 -5.91 -11.23
C LEU A 70 11.09 -5.10 -11.90
N PRO A 71 11.74 -5.65 -12.94
CA PRO A 71 12.70 -4.88 -13.75
C PRO A 71 12.01 -3.67 -14.35
N ALA A 72 12.66 -2.51 -14.33
CA ALA A 72 12.11 -1.30 -14.94
C ALA A 72 12.15 -1.34 -16.46
N ALA A 73 13.00 -2.18 -17.06
CA ALA A 73 13.14 -2.32 -18.49
C ALA A 73 11.79 -2.66 -19.16
N GLY A 74 11.45 -1.93 -20.20
CA GLY A 74 10.19 -2.08 -20.93
C GLY A 74 9.01 -1.33 -20.34
N PHE A 75 9.10 -0.84 -19.08
CA PHE A 75 8.11 0.06 -18.51
C PHE A 75 8.35 1.50 -18.95
N LYS A 76 7.29 2.26 -19.05
CA LYS A 76 7.30 3.72 -19.23
C LYS A 76 6.32 4.32 -18.27
N ALA A 77 6.58 5.54 -17.83
CA ALA A 77 5.66 6.25 -16.96
C ALA A 77 5.56 7.72 -17.32
N LEU A 78 4.40 8.28 -17.07
CA LEU A 78 4.15 9.70 -17.12
C LEU A 78 3.49 10.11 -15.83
N ALA A 79 4.20 10.93 -15.04
CA ALA A 79 3.63 11.52 -13.84
C ALA A 79 2.98 12.86 -14.18
N ILE A 80 1.78 13.07 -13.68
CA ILE A 80 1.08 14.36 -13.72
C ILE A 80 0.89 14.75 -12.26
N LEU A 81 1.79 15.56 -11.74
CA LEU A 81 1.82 15.95 -10.33
C LEU A 81 1.43 17.41 -10.17
N VAL A 82 0.73 17.70 -9.09
CA VAL A 82 0.40 19.08 -8.73
C VAL A 82 1.59 19.66 -7.95
N ILE A 83 2.23 20.68 -8.52
CA ILE A 83 3.35 21.39 -7.93
C ILE A 83 3.01 22.88 -7.91
N ASP A 84 3.01 23.48 -6.73
CA ASP A 84 2.61 24.89 -6.54
C ASP A 84 1.23 25.22 -7.14
N GLY A 85 0.28 24.28 -6.97
CA GLY A 85 -1.09 24.40 -7.46
C GLY A 85 -1.25 24.19 -8.96
N LYS A 86 -0.20 23.80 -9.69
CA LYS A 86 -0.23 23.58 -11.15
C LYS A 86 0.11 22.14 -11.49
N PRO A 87 -0.61 21.52 -12.45
CA PRO A 87 -0.25 20.20 -12.94
C PRO A 87 1.02 20.26 -13.77
N GLN A 88 1.99 19.41 -13.44
CA GLN A 88 3.24 19.26 -14.17
C GLN A 88 3.36 17.85 -14.74
N ARG A 89 3.73 17.74 -15.99
CA ARG A 89 3.93 16.45 -16.70
C ARG A 89 5.41 16.10 -16.62
N ILE A 90 5.69 14.95 -16.01
CA ILE A 90 7.06 14.48 -15.81
C ILE A 90 7.17 13.08 -16.44
N PRO A 91 7.82 12.96 -17.60
CA PRO A 91 8.08 11.65 -18.18
C PRO A 91 9.16 10.92 -17.39
N LEU A 92 8.97 9.61 -17.16
CA LEU A 92 9.92 8.76 -16.48
C LEU A 92 10.31 7.60 -17.40
N GLN A 93 11.59 7.27 -17.37
CA GLN A 93 12.15 6.17 -18.16
C GLN A 93 13.08 5.31 -17.29
N PRO A 94 13.31 4.03 -17.68
CA PRO A 94 14.26 3.20 -16.97
C PRO A 94 15.65 3.83 -16.96
N ASP A 95 16.28 3.86 -15.78
CA ASP A 95 17.61 4.44 -15.60
C ASP A 95 18.72 3.40 -15.37
N GLY A 96 18.42 2.12 -15.54
CA GLY A 96 19.37 1.02 -15.39
C GLY A 96 19.53 0.51 -13.97
N ALA A 97 18.92 1.14 -12.96
CA ALA A 97 19.02 0.76 -11.54
C ALA A 97 17.75 0.05 -11.02
N GLY A 98 16.94 -0.55 -11.90
CA GLY A 98 15.70 -1.21 -11.54
C GLY A 98 14.57 -0.26 -11.18
N ARG A 99 14.65 0.98 -11.61
CA ARG A 99 13.66 2.03 -11.37
C ARG A 99 13.44 2.87 -12.61
N LEU A 100 12.32 3.58 -12.63
CA LEU A 100 12.06 4.65 -13.58
C LEU A 100 12.45 5.99 -12.93
N SER A 101 13.03 6.89 -13.69
CA SER A 101 13.38 8.22 -13.17
C SER A 101 13.04 9.32 -14.15
N GLY A 102 12.80 10.49 -13.60
CA GLY A 102 12.53 11.72 -14.33
C GLY A 102 12.90 12.94 -13.50
N THR A 103 12.93 14.09 -14.15
CA THR A 103 13.24 15.35 -13.51
C THR A 103 12.04 16.28 -13.57
N SER A 104 11.63 16.78 -12.42
CA SER A 104 10.58 17.79 -12.30
C SER A 104 11.13 19.18 -12.66
N PRO A 105 10.32 20.06 -13.27
CA PRO A 105 10.71 21.44 -13.52
C PRO A 105 10.82 22.28 -12.24
N ALA A 106 10.26 21.80 -11.13
CA ALA A 106 10.29 22.47 -9.83
C ALA A 106 10.42 21.44 -8.70
N PRO A 107 10.88 21.83 -7.50
CA PRO A 107 10.97 20.92 -6.38
C PRO A 107 9.62 20.26 -6.07
N LEU A 108 9.66 18.94 -5.82
CA LEU A 108 8.48 18.16 -5.51
C LEU A 108 8.03 18.42 -4.07
N GLY A 109 6.72 18.60 -3.89
CA GLY A 109 6.13 18.66 -2.56
C GLY A 109 6.12 17.28 -1.89
N SER A 110 6.04 17.26 -0.57
CA SER A 110 5.87 16.03 0.19
C SER A 110 4.62 16.15 1.08
N PRO A 111 3.65 15.22 0.94
CA PRO A 111 3.58 14.15 -0.05
C PRO A 111 3.27 14.66 -1.45
N ALA A 112 3.72 13.94 -2.47
CA ALA A 112 3.37 14.24 -3.85
C ALA A 112 1.90 13.90 -4.11
N LYS A 113 1.22 14.74 -4.91
CA LYS A 113 -0.19 14.56 -5.28
C LYS A 113 -0.32 14.53 -6.79
N GLY A 114 -1.11 13.60 -7.29
CA GLY A 114 -1.40 13.51 -8.69
C GLY A 114 -1.60 12.09 -9.19
N VAL A 115 -1.36 11.89 -10.47
CA VAL A 115 -1.58 10.63 -11.15
C VAL A 115 -0.30 10.20 -11.87
N LEU A 116 0.02 8.93 -11.81
CA LEU A 116 1.06 8.31 -12.61
C LEU A 116 0.40 7.34 -13.59
N GLN A 117 0.64 7.53 -14.88
CA GLN A 117 0.31 6.54 -15.89
C GLN A 117 1.52 5.62 -16.08
N LEU A 118 1.33 4.34 -15.86
CA LEU A 118 2.34 3.32 -16.05
C LEU A 118 1.98 2.47 -17.25
N THR A 119 2.88 2.39 -18.22
CA THR A 119 2.75 1.51 -19.39
C THR A 119 3.69 0.32 -19.20
N ALA A 120 3.11 -0.86 -19.12
CA ALA A 120 3.85 -2.11 -18.99
C ALA A 120 4.48 -2.56 -20.31
N PRO A 121 5.44 -3.50 -20.30
CA PRO A 121 6.07 -4.00 -21.53
C PRO A 121 5.10 -4.61 -22.53
N ASP A 122 3.96 -5.14 -22.10
CA ASP A 122 2.91 -5.70 -22.97
C ASP A 122 1.97 -4.63 -23.56
N GLY A 123 2.20 -3.35 -23.24
CA GLY A 123 1.38 -2.24 -23.70
C GLY A 123 0.19 -1.91 -22.78
N THR A 124 -0.03 -2.66 -21.71
CA THR A 124 -1.08 -2.38 -20.74
C THR A 124 -0.80 -1.08 -19.99
N VAL A 125 -1.80 -0.20 -19.92
CA VAL A 125 -1.71 1.08 -19.21
C VAL A 125 -2.53 0.99 -17.91
N VAL A 126 -1.89 1.31 -16.79
CA VAL A 126 -2.54 1.41 -15.49
C VAL A 126 -2.28 2.79 -14.89
N GLN A 127 -3.13 3.21 -13.97
CA GLN A 127 -3.00 4.49 -13.29
C GLN A 127 -2.81 4.29 -11.81
N ALA A 128 -1.82 4.99 -11.25
CA ALA A 128 -1.58 5.10 -9.83
C ALA A 128 -1.98 6.50 -9.37
N ARG A 129 -2.73 6.60 -8.28
CA ARG A 129 -3.21 7.86 -7.76
C ARG A 129 -2.56 8.16 -6.42
N PHE A 130 -1.94 9.33 -6.30
CA PHE A 130 -1.24 9.79 -5.09
C PHE A 130 -1.99 10.98 -4.48
N HIS A 131 -2.13 10.96 -3.15
CA HIS A 131 -2.91 11.96 -2.38
C HIS A 131 -2.06 12.71 -1.37
#